data_da91af9bed1abadc6ad147b846604fce
#
_entry.id   da91af9bed1abadc6ad147b846604fce
#
_cell.length_a   1.000
_cell.length_b   1.000
_cell.length_c   1.000
_cell.angle_alpha   90.00
_cell.angle_beta   90.00
_cell.angle_gamma   90.00
#
_symmetry.space_group_name_H-M   'P 1'
#
loop_
_entity.id
_entity.type
_entity.pdbx_description
1 polymer ?
#
loop_
_entity_poly.entity_id
_entity_poly.type
_entity_poly.pdbx_seq_one_letter_code
_entity_poly.pdbx_strand_id
1 'polypeptide(L)'
;IVSLRKAPIASPADMVGKTIAVPPVNTVTVEALLRLNGIDPAQVNIVPYSYDPTPLVRGEIDGSLDFVTNVPFTIGQLGEEAHSFLLYDHGVTLFNDTVVVTEETLADRRADLVAWLRASRRGWDEALADPALWPPRWADTWFAGTGRTIENEVFFNTAQKDLIVAPGGVFSMTEEDIARNLDALRAVGIEGT
;
A
#
# COMPACT_ATOMS: atom_id res chain seq x y z
N ILE A 1 6.61 -5.54 -1.05
CA ILE A 1 7.93 -5.43 -1.69
C ILE A 1 7.77 -5.61 -3.18
N VAL A 2 8.39 -4.73 -3.96
CA VAL A 2 8.42 -4.77 -5.43
C VAL A 2 9.83 -5.10 -5.90
N SER A 3 9.94 -5.96 -6.90
CA SER A 3 11.18 -6.38 -7.55
C SER A 3 10.94 -6.54 -9.06
N LEU A 4 11.94 -6.91 -9.84
CA LEU A 4 11.74 -7.22 -11.26
C LEU A 4 11.39 -8.70 -11.47
N ARG A 5 10.51 -8.99 -12.42
CA ARG A 5 10.11 -10.37 -12.76
C ARG A 5 11.30 -11.24 -13.18
N LYS A 6 12.33 -10.66 -13.79
CA LYS A 6 13.56 -11.37 -14.18
C LYS A 6 14.47 -11.77 -13.00
N ALA A 7 14.28 -11.12 -11.83
CA ALA A 7 14.98 -11.39 -10.58
C ALA A 7 13.99 -11.23 -9.41
N PRO A 8 13.02 -12.14 -9.25
CA PRO A 8 11.91 -11.94 -8.34
C PRO A 8 12.34 -12.13 -6.89
N ILE A 9 11.80 -11.26 -6.02
CA ILE A 9 11.78 -11.44 -4.56
C ILE A 9 10.33 -11.78 -4.22
N ALA A 10 10.04 -13.06 -3.96
CA ALA A 10 8.68 -13.57 -3.80
C ALA A 10 8.26 -13.73 -2.33
N SER A 11 9.23 -13.63 -1.40
CA SER A 11 9.00 -13.79 0.04
C SER A 11 10.04 -13.00 0.84
N PRO A 12 9.83 -12.78 2.15
CA PRO A 12 10.86 -12.21 3.02
C PRO A 12 12.18 -12.97 3.01
N ALA A 13 12.15 -14.29 2.84
CA ALA A 13 13.37 -15.12 2.79
C ALA A 13 14.25 -14.77 1.59
N ASP A 14 13.67 -14.38 0.47
CA ASP A 14 14.41 -13.99 -0.74
C ASP A 14 15.10 -12.62 -0.60
N MET A 15 14.80 -11.86 0.45
CA MET A 15 15.44 -10.58 0.74
C MET A 15 16.83 -10.74 1.36
N VAL A 16 17.16 -11.93 1.89
CA VAL A 16 18.46 -12.19 2.53
C VAL A 16 19.62 -11.98 1.54
N GLY A 17 20.57 -11.16 1.91
CA GLY A 17 21.72 -10.77 1.07
C GLY A 17 21.40 -9.77 -0.04
N LYS A 18 20.16 -9.25 -0.09
CA LYS A 18 19.69 -8.30 -1.11
C LYS A 18 19.75 -6.86 -0.61
N THR A 19 19.79 -5.93 -1.58
CA THR A 19 19.67 -4.49 -1.33
C THR A 19 18.23 -4.07 -1.57
N ILE A 20 17.55 -3.66 -0.50
CA ILE A 20 16.14 -3.25 -0.51
C ILE A 20 16.04 -1.77 -0.19
N ALA A 21 15.50 -1.00 -1.12
CA ALA A 21 15.26 0.42 -0.91
C ALA A 21 13.95 0.64 -0.13
N VAL A 22 14.03 1.37 0.98
CA VAL A 22 12.91 1.56 1.91
C VAL A 22 12.80 3.05 2.28
N PRO A 23 11.61 3.67 2.19
CA PRO A 23 11.43 5.02 2.72
C PRO A 23 11.81 5.03 4.21
N PRO A 24 12.59 6.02 4.70
CA PRO A 24 13.10 6.02 6.06
C PRO A 24 12.04 5.84 7.15
N VAL A 25 10.85 6.40 6.94
CA VAL A 25 9.70 6.27 7.87
C VAL A 25 9.13 4.84 7.96
N ASN A 26 9.44 3.98 6.99
CA ASN A 26 8.96 2.60 6.91
C ASN A 26 10.03 1.56 7.27
N THR A 27 11.24 1.96 7.66
CA THR A 27 12.32 1.04 8.01
C THR A 27 11.89 0.06 9.11
N VAL A 28 11.23 0.55 10.16
CA VAL A 28 10.70 -0.26 11.26
C VAL A 28 9.72 -1.33 10.75
N THR A 29 8.87 -1.00 9.79
CA THR A 29 7.90 -1.94 9.19
C THR A 29 8.60 -3.09 8.46
N VAL A 30 9.65 -2.79 7.69
CA VAL A 30 10.42 -3.83 6.98
C VAL A 30 11.24 -4.69 7.95
N GLU A 31 11.86 -4.08 8.97
CA GLU A 31 12.55 -4.84 10.01
C GLU A 31 11.59 -5.76 10.77
N ALA A 32 10.38 -5.29 11.04
CA ALA A 32 9.33 -6.10 11.66
C ALA A 32 8.90 -7.26 10.77
N LEU A 33 8.69 -7.02 9.48
CA LEU A 33 8.44 -8.08 8.50
C LEU A 33 9.52 -9.18 8.57
N LEU A 34 10.78 -8.80 8.57
CA LEU A 34 11.90 -9.72 8.62
C LEU A 34 11.88 -10.52 9.93
N ARG A 35 11.76 -9.85 11.09
CA ARG A 35 11.71 -10.53 12.41
C ARG A 35 10.52 -11.47 12.55
N LEU A 36 9.33 -11.09 12.08
CA LEU A 36 8.13 -11.94 12.08
C LEU A 36 8.33 -13.22 11.27
N ASN A 37 9.20 -13.17 10.25
CA ASN A 37 9.54 -14.32 9.41
C ASN A 37 10.87 -15.01 9.82
N GLY A 38 11.39 -14.73 11.04
CA GLY A 38 12.57 -15.39 11.59
C GLY A 38 13.88 -14.94 10.96
N ILE A 39 13.91 -13.79 10.30
CA ILE A 39 15.09 -13.24 9.61
C ILE A 39 15.67 -12.10 10.44
N ASP A 40 16.99 -12.14 10.68
CA ASP A 40 17.69 -11.00 11.27
C ASP A 40 17.76 -9.86 10.23
N PRO A 41 17.25 -8.65 10.55
CA PRO A 41 17.32 -7.50 9.65
C PRO A 41 18.74 -7.18 9.16
N ALA A 42 19.77 -7.49 9.93
CA ALA A 42 21.17 -7.31 9.55
C ALA A 42 21.58 -8.16 8.31
N GLN A 43 20.79 -9.16 7.93
CA GLN A 43 21.01 -9.98 6.73
C GLN A 43 20.50 -9.32 5.44
N VAL A 44 19.80 -8.18 5.54
CA VAL A 44 19.26 -7.43 4.41
C VAL A 44 19.91 -6.05 4.37
N ASN A 45 20.41 -5.63 3.21
CA ASN A 45 20.96 -4.30 3.06
C ASN A 45 19.83 -3.29 2.79
N ILE A 46 19.34 -2.63 3.83
CA ILE A 46 18.28 -1.62 3.73
C ILE A 46 18.91 -0.26 3.39
N VAL A 47 18.47 0.34 2.28
CA VAL A 47 18.96 1.65 1.82
C VAL A 47 17.80 2.65 1.70
N PRO A 48 18.04 3.96 1.84
CA PRO A 48 17.00 4.98 1.68
C PRO A 48 16.34 4.95 0.29
N TYR A 49 15.03 5.21 0.25
CA TYR A 49 14.22 5.24 -0.96
C TYR A 49 13.39 6.51 -1.07
N SER A 50 13.29 7.06 -2.28
CA SER A 50 12.54 8.29 -2.59
C SER A 50 11.41 8.07 -3.61
N TYR A 51 10.89 6.84 -3.72
CA TYR A 51 9.79 6.45 -4.64
C TYR A 51 10.13 6.58 -6.14
N ASP A 52 11.42 6.50 -6.50
CA ASP A 52 11.87 6.41 -7.89
C ASP A 52 12.33 4.99 -8.20
N PRO A 53 11.62 4.21 -9.05
CA PRO A 53 11.99 2.84 -9.39
C PRO A 53 13.16 2.74 -10.38
N THR A 54 13.71 3.84 -10.86
CA THR A 54 14.82 3.84 -11.82
C THR A 54 16.05 3.04 -11.33
N PRO A 55 16.50 3.15 -10.06
CA PRO A 55 17.59 2.32 -9.55
C PRO A 55 17.31 0.83 -9.59
N LEU A 56 16.04 0.42 -9.36
CA LEU A 56 15.62 -0.99 -9.48
C LEU A 56 15.73 -1.48 -10.92
N VAL A 57 15.23 -0.70 -11.87
CA VAL A 57 15.31 -1.03 -13.31
C VAL A 57 16.75 -1.12 -13.79
N ARG A 58 17.65 -0.28 -13.25
CA ARG A 58 19.10 -0.30 -13.56
C ARG A 58 19.88 -1.41 -12.85
N GLY A 59 19.25 -2.13 -11.90
CA GLY A 59 19.92 -3.17 -11.11
C GLY A 59 20.87 -2.63 -10.03
N GLU A 60 20.70 -1.38 -9.62
CA GLU A 60 21.45 -0.76 -8.53
C GLU A 60 20.93 -1.20 -7.15
N ILE A 61 19.66 -1.63 -7.10
CA ILE A 61 18.99 -2.27 -5.97
C ILE A 61 18.25 -3.52 -6.44
N ASP A 62 17.96 -4.44 -5.54
CA ASP A 62 17.25 -5.69 -5.87
C ASP A 62 15.73 -5.58 -5.70
N GLY A 63 15.28 -4.69 -4.82
CA GLY A 63 13.86 -4.45 -4.57
C GLY A 63 13.60 -3.14 -3.84
N SER A 64 12.33 -2.76 -3.75
CA SER A 64 11.88 -1.57 -3.00
C SER A 64 10.61 -1.85 -2.21
N LEU A 65 10.44 -1.12 -1.09
CA LEU A 65 9.14 -1.03 -0.43
C LEU A 65 8.31 0.01 -1.15
N ASP A 66 7.25 -0.45 -1.79
CA ASP A 66 6.45 0.39 -2.65
C ASP A 66 4.99 -0.05 -2.71
N PHE A 67 4.13 0.79 -3.31
CA PHE A 67 2.73 0.46 -3.52
C PHE A 67 2.55 -0.32 -4.83
N VAL A 68 1.97 -1.51 -4.73
CA VAL A 68 1.62 -2.35 -5.89
C VAL A 68 0.58 -1.71 -6.81
N THR A 69 -0.08 -0.67 -6.33
CA THR A 69 -1.08 0.09 -7.08
C THR A 69 -0.48 1.14 -8.02
N ASN A 70 0.82 1.43 -7.94
CA ASN A 70 1.45 2.49 -8.73
C ASN A 70 2.77 2.05 -9.39
N VAL A 71 3.75 1.58 -8.62
CA VAL A 71 5.11 1.33 -9.10
C VAL A 71 5.20 0.27 -10.21
N PRO A 72 4.41 -0.82 -10.22
CA PRO A 72 4.42 -1.74 -11.36
C PRO A 72 4.08 -1.07 -12.69
N PHE A 73 3.19 -0.08 -12.71
CA PHE A 73 2.90 0.71 -13.90
C PHE A 73 4.13 1.51 -14.36
N THR A 74 4.79 2.20 -13.43
CA THR A 74 6.01 2.99 -13.74
C THR A 74 7.14 2.10 -14.24
N ILE A 75 7.35 0.91 -13.63
CA ILE A 75 8.33 -0.08 -14.10
C ILE A 75 7.99 -0.54 -15.53
N GLY A 76 6.71 -0.76 -15.84
CA GLY A 76 6.24 -1.07 -17.18
C GLY A 76 6.55 0.03 -18.20
N GLN A 77 6.39 1.30 -17.82
CA GLN A 77 6.78 2.44 -18.64
C GLN A 77 8.28 2.50 -18.93
N LEU A 78 9.10 1.98 -18.02
CA LEU A 78 10.57 1.86 -18.16
C LEU A 78 11.01 0.60 -18.91
N GLY A 79 10.05 -0.19 -19.44
CA GLY A 79 10.32 -1.35 -20.30
C GLY A 79 10.60 -2.66 -19.56
N GLU A 80 10.32 -2.73 -18.26
CA GLU A 80 10.51 -3.92 -17.43
C GLU A 80 9.18 -4.42 -16.85
N GLU A 81 9.17 -5.66 -16.36
CA GLU A 81 8.01 -6.23 -15.66
C GLU A 81 8.28 -6.32 -14.16
N ALA A 82 7.34 -5.82 -13.38
CA ALA A 82 7.38 -5.92 -11.93
C ALA A 82 6.94 -7.32 -11.44
N HIS A 83 7.51 -7.72 -10.30
CA HIS A 83 7.02 -8.77 -9.42
C HIS A 83 6.85 -8.18 -8.03
N SER A 84 5.84 -8.61 -7.27
CA SER A 84 5.62 -8.10 -5.92
C SER A 84 5.03 -9.16 -5.00
N PHE A 85 5.29 -9.02 -3.70
CA PHE A 85 4.54 -9.66 -2.63
C PHE A 85 4.03 -8.62 -1.63
N LEU A 86 2.92 -8.91 -0.98
CA LEU A 86 2.33 -8.02 0.02
C LEU A 86 2.89 -8.34 1.41
N LEU A 87 3.21 -7.33 2.18
CA LEU A 87 3.62 -7.46 3.58
C LEU A 87 2.53 -8.14 4.42
N TYR A 88 1.27 -7.88 4.06
CA TYR A 88 0.08 -8.47 4.67
C TYR A 88 0.13 -9.99 4.69
N ASP A 89 0.52 -10.64 3.58
CA ASP A 89 0.58 -12.09 3.44
C ASP A 89 1.69 -12.74 4.30
N HIS A 90 2.57 -11.90 4.87
CA HIS A 90 3.72 -12.30 5.67
C HIS A 90 3.67 -11.77 7.11
N GLY A 91 2.48 -11.48 7.63
CA GLY A 91 2.24 -11.17 9.04
C GLY A 91 2.19 -9.69 9.40
N VAL A 92 2.49 -8.76 8.47
CA VAL A 92 2.32 -7.32 8.70
C VAL A 92 0.93 -6.91 8.27
N THR A 93 -0.08 -7.24 9.11
CA THR A 93 -1.52 -7.05 8.83
C THR A 93 -2.02 -5.68 9.27
N LEU A 94 -1.29 -4.61 8.92
CA LEU A 94 -1.67 -3.26 9.29
C LEU A 94 -2.69 -2.68 8.32
N PHE A 95 -3.67 -1.95 8.86
CA PHE A 95 -4.48 -1.06 8.04
C PHE A 95 -3.61 0.04 7.44
N ASN A 96 -3.84 0.38 6.18
CA ASN A 96 -3.13 1.48 5.54
C ASN A 96 -3.89 2.79 5.78
N ASP A 97 -4.99 3.02 5.08
CA ASP A 97 -5.77 4.23 5.22
C ASP A 97 -7.02 4.00 6.06
N THR A 98 -7.18 4.79 7.12
CA THR A 98 -8.34 4.73 8.01
C THR A 98 -8.96 6.10 8.17
N VAL A 99 -10.28 6.15 8.37
CA VAL A 99 -10.99 7.39 8.71
C VAL A 99 -10.97 7.56 10.21
N VAL A 100 -10.31 8.63 10.67
CA VAL A 100 -10.16 8.95 12.10
C VAL A 100 -10.84 10.28 12.40
N VAL A 101 -11.56 10.35 13.51
CA VAL A 101 -12.20 11.57 14.03
C VAL A 101 -11.98 11.67 15.55
N THR A 102 -12.10 12.88 16.08
CA THR A 102 -12.10 13.08 17.55
C THR A 102 -13.41 12.58 18.16
N GLU A 103 -13.39 12.26 19.46
CA GLU A 103 -14.60 11.90 20.21
C GLU A 103 -15.65 13.03 20.18
N GLU A 104 -15.21 14.29 20.28
CA GLU A 104 -16.07 15.47 20.15
C GLU A 104 -16.78 15.51 18.77
N THR A 105 -16.01 15.32 17.68
CA THR A 105 -16.60 15.27 16.34
C THR A 105 -17.57 14.09 16.19
N LEU A 106 -17.26 12.94 16.79
CA LEU A 106 -18.13 11.77 16.77
C LEU A 106 -19.45 12.04 17.53
N ALA A 107 -19.39 12.73 18.67
CA ALA A 107 -20.56 13.08 19.48
C ALA A 107 -21.43 14.13 18.77
N ASP A 108 -20.82 15.22 18.29
CA ASP A 108 -21.54 16.40 17.83
C ASP A 108 -22.00 16.29 16.37
N ARG A 109 -21.27 15.52 15.55
CA ARG A 109 -21.49 15.47 14.09
C ARG A 109 -21.75 14.05 13.55
N ARG A 110 -22.23 13.15 14.41
CA ARG A 110 -22.46 11.75 14.01
C ARG A 110 -23.30 11.59 12.76
N ALA A 111 -24.36 12.40 12.60
CA ALA A 111 -25.23 12.34 11.42
C ALA A 111 -24.48 12.72 10.14
N ASP A 112 -23.63 13.74 10.20
CA ASP A 112 -22.80 14.19 9.07
C ASP A 112 -21.77 13.14 8.69
N LEU A 113 -21.11 12.52 9.69
CA LEU A 113 -20.14 11.45 9.48
C LEU A 113 -20.78 10.24 8.80
N VAL A 114 -21.97 9.84 9.23
CA VAL A 114 -22.74 8.75 8.60
C VAL A 114 -23.10 9.10 7.16
N ALA A 115 -23.55 10.35 6.90
CA ALA A 115 -23.88 10.80 5.56
C ALA A 115 -22.64 10.81 4.65
N TRP A 116 -21.50 11.28 5.18
CA TRP A 116 -20.23 11.31 4.47
C TRP A 116 -19.74 9.90 4.13
N LEU A 117 -19.72 8.97 5.10
CA LEU A 117 -19.35 7.58 4.87
C LEU A 117 -20.21 6.90 3.82
N ARG A 118 -21.54 7.13 3.86
CA ARG A 118 -22.48 6.58 2.85
C ARG A 118 -22.20 7.14 1.46
N ALA A 119 -21.94 8.44 1.35
CA ALA A 119 -21.62 9.08 0.07
C ALA A 119 -20.27 8.57 -0.47
N SER A 120 -19.25 8.51 0.39
CA SER A 120 -17.93 7.99 0.04
C SER A 120 -17.99 6.52 -0.40
N ARG A 121 -18.76 5.67 0.32
CA ARG A 121 -18.97 4.27 -0.06
C ARG A 121 -19.58 4.15 -1.46
N ARG A 122 -20.61 4.94 -1.78
CA ARG A 122 -21.18 4.93 -3.15
C ARG A 122 -20.15 5.30 -4.22
N GLY A 123 -19.32 6.33 -3.95
CA GLY A 123 -18.25 6.70 -4.87
C GLY A 123 -17.21 5.58 -5.08
N TRP A 124 -16.85 4.87 -4.00
CA TRP A 124 -16.00 3.70 -4.07
C TRP A 124 -16.65 2.55 -4.82
N ASP A 125 -17.91 2.22 -4.56
CA ASP A 125 -18.64 1.15 -5.25
C ASP A 125 -18.68 1.41 -6.77
N GLU A 126 -18.90 2.67 -7.19
CA GLU A 126 -18.84 3.07 -8.59
C GLU A 126 -17.43 2.94 -9.20
N ALA A 127 -16.40 3.42 -8.49
CA ALA A 127 -15.01 3.36 -8.96
C ALA A 127 -14.49 1.91 -9.05
N LEU A 128 -14.91 1.04 -8.13
CA LEU A 128 -14.56 -0.38 -8.14
C LEU A 128 -15.31 -1.18 -9.21
N ALA A 129 -16.55 -0.78 -9.52
CA ALA A 129 -17.31 -1.39 -10.61
C ALA A 129 -16.72 -1.04 -11.99
N ASP A 130 -16.28 0.20 -12.17
CA ASP A 130 -15.63 0.67 -13.39
C ASP A 130 -14.41 1.56 -13.04
N PRO A 131 -13.20 1.01 -12.97
CA PRO A 131 -11.97 1.75 -12.68
C PRO A 131 -11.67 2.90 -13.65
N ALA A 132 -12.22 2.87 -14.86
CA ALA A 132 -12.03 3.89 -15.88
C ALA A 132 -13.07 5.02 -15.82
N LEU A 133 -14.10 4.91 -14.97
CA LEU A 133 -15.22 5.84 -14.92
C LEU A 133 -14.79 7.27 -14.58
N TRP A 134 -13.98 7.45 -13.56
CA TRP A 134 -13.64 8.75 -12.98
C TRP A 134 -12.38 9.40 -13.55
N PRO A 135 -11.27 8.69 -13.87
CA PRO A 135 -10.04 9.31 -14.30
C PRO A 135 -10.18 10.28 -15.49
N PRO A 136 -10.92 9.95 -16.58
CA PRO A 136 -11.10 10.90 -17.68
C PRO A 136 -11.85 12.17 -17.31
N ARG A 137 -12.74 12.09 -16.31
CA ARG A 137 -13.56 13.23 -15.86
C ARG A 137 -12.77 14.22 -15.01
N TRP A 138 -11.63 13.78 -14.44
CA TRP A 138 -10.79 14.57 -13.54
C TRP A 138 -9.46 14.99 -14.16
N ALA A 139 -9.17 14.53 -15.39
CA ALA A 139 -7.90 14.78 -16.06
C ALA A 139 -7.55 16.28 -16.15
N ASP A 140 -8.53 17.11 -16.55
CA ASP A 140 -8.35 18.54 -16.73
C ASP A 140 -8.56 19.37 -15.43
N THR A 141 -8.85 18.71 -14.32
CA THR A 141 -9.12 19.37 -13.03
C THR A 141 -8.17 18.87 -11.94
N TRP A 142 -8.47 17.76 -11.29
CA TRP A 142 -7.73 17.24 -10.15
C TRP A 142 -6.35 16.69 -10.52
N PHE A 143 -6.15 16.23 -11.76
CA PHE A 143 -4.86 15.73 -12.23
C PHE A 143 -4.03 16.79 -12.96
N ALA A 144 -4.63 17.93 -13.32
CA ALA A 144 -3.94 18.98 -14.05
C ALA A 144 -2.65 19.43 -13.31
N GLY A 145 -1.51 19.35 -14.00
CA GLY A 145 -0.21 19.75 -13.46
C GLY A 145 0.43 18.79 -12.43
N THR A 146 -0.19 17.64 -12.15
CA THR A 146 0.34 16.66 -11.18
C THR A 146 1.31 15.64 -11.79
N GLY A 147 1.38 15.55 -13.14
CA GLY A 147 2.11 14.50 -13.86
C GLY A 147 1.35 13.17 -13.93
N ARG A 148 0.17 13.05 -13.32
CA ARG A 148 -0.69 11.85 -13.38
C ARG A 148 -1.35 11.74 -14.74
N THR A 149 -1.44 10.53 -15.27
CA THR A 149 -2.14 10.25 -16.55
C THR A 149 -3.40 9.43 -16.31
N ILE A 150 -4.33 9.48 -17.26
CA ILE A 150 -5.56 8.67 -17.19
C ILE A 150 -5.20 7.18 -17.09
N GLU A 151 -4.24 6.71 -17.86
CA GLU A 151 -3.80 5.32 -17.88
C GLU A 151 -3.24 4.90 -16.51
N ASN A 152 -2.42 5.75 -15.89
CA ASN A 152 -1.89 5.48 -14.54
C ASN A 152 -3.01 5.39 -13.51
N GLU A 153 -3.99 6.30 -13.55
CA GLU A 153 -5.11 6.30 -12.61
C GLU A 153 -6.05 5.11 -12.81
N VAL A 154 -6.27 4.69 -14.05
CA VAL A 154 -7.05 3.46 -14.35
C VAL A 154 -6.31 2.23 -13.83
N PHE A 155 -4.98 2.16 -14.03
CA PHE A 155 -4.16 1.09 -13.46
C PHE A 155 -4.27 1.08 -11.93
N PHE A 156 -4.10 2.23 -11.30
CA PHE A 156 -4.20 2.39 -9.85
C PHE A 156 -5.56 1.88 -9.32
N ASN A 157 -6.66 2.36 -9.89
CA ASN A 157 -8.01 1.96 -9.51
C ASN A 157 -8.26 0.46 -9.71
N THR A 158 -7.67 -0.13 -10.77
CA THR A 158 -7.78 -1.57 -11.03
C THR A 158 -6.99 -2.39 -10.01
N ALA A 159 -5.74 -2.00 -9.76
CA ALA A 159 -4.83 -2.73 -8.87
C ALA A 159 -5.26 -2.69 -7.40
N GLN A 160 -5.91 -1.59 -6.95
CA GLN A 160 -6.35 -1.47 -5.56
C GLN A 160 -7.64 -2.25 -5.25
N LYS A 161 -8.41 -2.68 -6.25
CA LYS A 161 -9.72 -3.29 -6.07
C LYS A 161 -9.72 -4.45 -5.05
N ASP A 162 -8.82 -5.38 -5.21
CA ASP A 162 -8.73 -6.56 -4.35
C ASP A 162 -8.09 -6.26 -2.98
N LEU A 163 -7.49 -5.07 -2.82
CA LEU A 163 -6.86 -4.65 -1.58
C LEU A 163 -7.82 -3.93 -0.63
N ILE A 164 -8.88 -3.30 -1.15
CA ILE A 164 -9.78 -2.46 -0.35
C ILE A 164 -11.17 -3.04 -0.14
N VAL A 165 -11.52 -4.13 -0.84
CA VAL A 165 -12.82 -4.78 -0.67
C VAL A 165 -12.75 -5.81 0.44
N ALA A 166 -13.43 -5.51 1.55
CA ALA A 166 -13.66 -6.47 2.65
C ALA A 166 -15.04 -7.14 2.50
N PRO A 167 -15.32 -8.27 3.18
CA PRO A 167 -16.61 -8.97 3.13
C PRO A 167 -17.82 -8.07 3.43
N GLY A 168 -17.66 -7.04 4.26
CA GLY A 168 -18.68 -6.03 4.57
C GLY A 168 -18.74 -4.86 3.60
N GLY A 169 -17.90 -4.83 2.56
CA GLY A 169 -17.71 -3.72 1.63
C GLY A 169 -16.70 -2.67 2.13
N VAL A 170 -16.46 -1.65 1.33
CA VAL A 170 -15.55 -0.54 1.68
C VAL A 170 -16.00 0.14 2.97
N PHE A 171 -15.04 0.55 3.80
CA PHE A 171 -15.23 1.08 5.16
C PHE A 171 -15.83 0.09 6.17
N SER A 172 -15.87 -1.21 5.86
CA SER A 172 -16.18 -2.20 6.89
C SER A 172 -14.91 -2.63 7.64
N MET A 173 -15.09 -2.88 8.93
CA MET A 173 -14.04 -3.28 9.84
C MET A 173 -14.67 -4.13 10.93
N THR A 174 -14.15 -5.34 11.18
CA THR A 174 -14.63 -6.20 12.25
C THR A 174 -13.77 -6.04 13.51
N GLU A 175 -14.28 -6.47 14.65
CA GLU A 175 -13.48 -6.50 15.90
C GLU A 175 -12.25 -7.41 15.75
N GLU A 176 -12.37 -8.50 14.98
CA GLU A 176 -11.26 -9.40 14.69
C GLU A 176 -10.19 -8.71 13.82
N ASP A 177 -10.59 -7.91 12.82
CA ASP A 177 -9.65 -7.14 12.01
C ASP A 177 -8.89 -6.11 12.85
N ILE A 178 -9.58 -5.44 13.77
CA ILE A 178 -8.98 -4.49 14.72
C ILE A 178 -8.00 -5.23 15.64
N ALA A 179 -8.39 -6.37 16.20
CA ALA A 179 -7.53 -7.16 17.09
C ALA A 179 -6.25 -7.60 16.37
N ARG A 180 -6.36 -8.13 15.15
CA ARG A 180 -5.19 -8.51 14.33
C ARG A 180 -4.27 -7.33 14.05
N ASN A 181 -4.84 -6.17 13.75
CA ASN A 181 -4.05 -4.95 13.51
C ASN A 181 -3.29 -4.52 14.78
N LEU A 182 -3.94 -4.57 15.94
CA LEU A 182 -3.30 -4.27 17.24
C LEU A 182 -2.19 -5.27 17.57
N ASP A 183 -2.40 -6.55 17.33
CA ASP A 183 -1.38 -7.57 17.55
C ASP A 183 -0.18 -7.38 16.59
N ALA A 184 -0.42 -7.01 15.35
CA ALA A 184 0.65 -6.66 14.40
C ALA A 184 1.44 -5.42 14.87
N LEU A 185 0.76 -4.36 15.38
CA LEU A 185 1.42 -3.18 15.95
C LEU A 185 2.31 -3.53 17.16
N ARG A 186 1.82 -4.38 18.06
CA ARG A 186 2.60 -4.88 19.21
C ARG A 186 3.81 -5.69 18.76
N ALA A 187 3.64 -6.57 17.78
CA ALA A 187 4.72 -7.40 17.26
C ALA A 187 5.85 -6.57 16.62
N VAL A 188 5.55 -5.37 16.10
CA VAL A 188 6.54 -4.44 15.56
C VAL A 188 7.07 -3.45 16.61
N GLY A 189 6.70 -3.62 17.89
CA GLY A 189 7.21 -2.81 18.99
C GLY A 189 6.54 -1.44 19.16
N ILE A 190 5.36 -1.23 18.59
CA ILE A 190 4.55 -0.04 18.84
C ILE A 190 3.74 -0.30 20.12
N GLU A 191 4.20 0.28 21.22
CA GLU A 191 3.53 0.21 22.51
C GLU A 191 2.53 1.37 22.69
N GLY A 192 1.51 1.15 23.53
CA GLY A 192 0.52 2.18 23.88
C GLY A 192 -0.83 2.04 23.20
N THR A 193 -1.09 0.87 22.69
CA THR A 193 -2.39 0.49 22.12
C THR A 193 -3.12 -0.50 23.01
#